data_abbfd028478aa7d3ca8572385dc66ea0
#
_entry.id   abbfd028478aa7d3ca8572385dc66ea0
#
_cell.length_a   1.000
_cell.length_b   1.000
_cell.length_c   1.000
_cell.angle_alpha   90.00
_cell.angle_beta   90.00
_cell.angle_gamma   90.00
#
_symmetry.space_group_name_H-M   'P 1'
#
loop_
_entity.id
_entity.type
_entity.pdbx_description
1 polymer ?
#
loop_
_entity_poly.entity_id
_entity_poly.type
_entity_poly.pdbx_seq_one_letter_code
_entity_poly.pdbx_strand_id
1 'polypeptide(L)'
;MSEAANSLLLERAGLPEDLRWLAQKYPRENWQGHTNIHGLANMWLQRHDMFRELGGMLTNGIGDYREGRLTAPDFARWFAPRLNHFLGHLDGHHNVEDYQYFPAFAKAEPRLQRGFEILDADHHTIHEGLERNAEAANAFIRTLEESEDRQRFAADAYADENSRLIAMLKRHLADEEDLIIPLILDRGDRALVADDD
;
A
#
# COMPACT_ATOMS: atom_id res chain seq x y z
N MET A 1 -17.67 -12.81 0.07
CA MET A 1 -16.26 -13.14 0.38
C MET A 1 -15.41 -11.88 0.72
N SER A 2 -15.81 -10.67 0.28
CA SER A 2 -14.99 -9.44 0.45
C SER A 2 -14.92 -8.92 1.89
N GLU A 3 -15.98 -8.98 2.67
CA GLU A 3 -16.01 -8.37 4.01
C GLU A 3 -15.16 -9.14 5.06
N ALA A 4 -15.10 -10.46 4.94
CA ALA A 4 -14.26 -11.29 5.81
C ALA A 4 -12.75 -11.13 5.54
N ALA A 5 -12.36 -10.92 4.27
CA ALA A 5 -10.96 -10.67 3.91
C ALA A 5 -10.50 -9.25 4.33
N ASN A 6 -11.38 -8.25 4.24
CA ASN A 6 -11.15 -6.90 4.74
C ASN A 6 -10.88 -6.86 6.25
N SER A 7 -11.68 -7.62 7.01
CA SER A 7 -11.52 -7.70 8.47
C SER A 7 -10.17 -8.33 8.85
N LEU A 8 -9.73 -9.36 8.13
CA LEU A 8 -8.45 -10.03 8.39
C LEU A 8 -7.23 -9.11 8.19
N LEU A 9 -7.20 -8.28 7.15
CA LEU A 9 -6.07 -7.36 6.92
C LEU A 9 -6.00 -6.27 7.99
N LEU A 10 -7.12 -5.65 8.35
CA LEU A 10 -7.16 -4.60 9.37
C LEU A 10 -6.98 -5.11 10.79
N GLU A 11 -7.39 -6.35 11.07
CA GLU A 11 -7.31 -6.97 12.40
C GLU A 11 -5.96 -7.65 12.63
N ARG A 12 -5.20 -7.93 11.57
CA ARG A 12 -3.93 -8.65 11.64
C ARG A 12 -2.84 -7.77 12.25
N ALA A 13 -2.20 -8.27 13.31
CA ALA A 13 -1.07 -7.58 13.96
C ALA A 13 0.27 -7.79 13.24
N GLY A 14 0.32 -8.68 12.23
CA GLY A 14 1.51 -9.03 11.45
C GLY A 14 1.34 -10.40 10.81
N LEU A 15 2.30 -10.82 10.00
CA LEU A 15 2.32 -12.16 9.42
C LEU A 15 2.31 -13.25 10.50
N PRO A 16 1.77 -14.44 10.20
CA PRO A 16 1.87 -15.62 11.07
C PRO A 16 3.29 -15.90 11.50
N GLU A 17 3.47 -16.41 12.72
CA GLU A 17 4.79 -16.61 13.32
C GLU A 17 5.68 -17.54 12.52
N ASP A 18 5.10 -18.58 11.92
CA ASP A 18 5.78 -19.55 11.06
C ASP A 18 6.37 -18.94 9.78
N LEU A 19 5.91 -17.77 9.37
CA LEU A 19 6.43 -17.02 8.20
C LEU A 19 7.51 -16.00 8.57
N ARG A 20 7.70 -15.68 9.86
CA ARG A 20 8.61 -14.61 10.32
C ARG A 20 10.03 -15.05 10.62
N TRP A 21 10.41 -16.29 10.31
CA TRP A 21 11.74 -16.82 10.63
C TRP A 21 12.89 -16.06 9.92
N LEU A 22 12.66 -15.57 8.70
CA LEU A 22 13.64 -14.70 8.03
C LEU A 22 13.68 -13.30 8.65
N ALA A 23 12.54 -12.72 9.02
CA ALA A 23 12.50 -11.44 9.72
C ALA A 23 13.19 -11.52 11.11
N GLN A 24 13.10 -12.65 11.78
CA GLN A 24 13.85 -12.90 13.02
C GLN A 24 15.36 -13.01 12.79
N LYS A 25 15.77 -13.60 11.65
CA LYS A 25 17.20 -13.72 11.26
C LYS A 25 17.76 -12.39 10.81
N TYR A 26 16.97 -11.57 10.13
CA TYR A 26 17.32 -10.25 9.59
C TYR A 26 16.36 -9.19 10.13
N PRO A 27 16.47 -8.78 11.39
CA PRO A 27 15.58 -7.78 11.98
C PRO A 27 15.80 -6.41 11.35
N ARG A 28 14.75 -5.59 11.32
CA ARG A 28 14.71 -4.29 10.59
C ARG A 28 15.86 -3.35 10.95
N GLU A 29 16.26 -3.33 12.21
CA GLU A 29 17.37 -2.51 12.71
C GLU A 29 18.72 -2.84 12.06
N ASN A 30 18.87 -4.03 11.50
CA ASN A 30 20.11 -4.49 10.87
C ASN A 30 20.12 -4.35 9.35
N TRP A 31 19.00 -3.95 8.71
CA TRP A 31 18.90 -3.90 7.25
C TRP A 31 19.89 -2.95 6.61
N GLN A 32 20.03 -1.73 7.14
CA GLN A 32 20.87 -0.67 6.58
C GLN A 32 22.37 -1.04 6.47
N GLY A 33 22.83 -1.92 7.32
CA GLY A 33 24.23 -2.40 7.32
C GLY A 33 24.45 -3.67 6.47
N HIS A 34 23.42 -4.25 5.88
CA HIS A 34 23.54 -5.49 5.17
C HIS A 34 24.04 -5.31 3.73
N THR A 35 24.92 -6.21 3.24
CA THR A 35 25.52 -6.09 1.89
C THR A 35 24.48 -6.18 0.78
N ASN A 36 23.39 -6.91 0.97
CA ASN A 36 22.31 -7.10 -0.01
C ASN A 36 21.17 -6.07 0.15
N ILE A 37 21.34 -5.00 0.94
CA ILE A 37 20.30 -3.95 1.07
C ILE A 37 20.19 -3.08 -0.18
N HIS A 38 21.25 -3.01 -0.98
CA HIS A 38 21.27 -2.25 -2.23
C HIS A 38 20.51 -2.98 -3.35
N GLY A 39 20.17 -2.28 -4.42
CA GLY A 39 19.44 -2.90 -5.53
C GLY A 39 17.96 -3.11 -5.23
N LEU A 40 17.49 -4.37 -5.34
CA LEU A 40 16.07 -4.72 -5.25
C LEU A 40 15.45 -4.33 -3.90
N ALA A 41 16.12 -4.64 -2.78
CA ALA A 41 15.61 -4.29 -1.45
C ALA A 41 15.43 -2.78 -1.27
N ASN A 42 16.41 -1.99 -1.69
CA ASN A 42 16.33 -0.53 -1.62
C ASN A 42 15.24 0.04 -2.54
N MET A 43 15.12 -0.50 -3.76
CA MET A 43 14.04 -0.13 -4.68
C MET A 43 12.66 -0.40 -4.05
N TRP A 44 12.49 -1.55 -3.40
CA TRP A 44 11.26 -1.94 -2.71
C TRP A 44 10.89 -0.95 -1.61
N LEU A 45 11.82 -0.70 -0.70
CA LEU A 45 11.62 0.24 0.42
C LEU A 45 11.30 1.66 -0.07
N GLN A 46 12.02 2.17 -1.09
CA GLN A 46 11.75 3.48 -1.65
C GLN A 46 10.36 3.58 -2.30
N ARG A 47 9.89 2.50 -2.94
CA ARG A 47 8.55 2.45 -3.52
C ARG A 47 7.48 2.52 -2.42
N HIS A 48 7.66 1.78 -1.35
CA HIS A 48 6.76 1.79 -0.21
C HIS A 48 6.73 3.13 0.52
N ASP A 49 7.89 3.75 0.71
CA ASP A 49 7.98 5.09 1.31
C ASP A 49 7.24 6.14 0.48
N MET A 50 7.35 6.07 -0.85
CA MET A 50 6.57 6.93 -1.74
C MET A 50 5.05 6.77 -1.51
N PHE A 51 4.54 5.54 -1.38
CA PHE A 51 3.13 5.32 -1.11
C PHE A 51 2.69 5.83 0.26
N ARG A 52 3.53 5.66 1.29
CA ARG A 52 3.28 6.22 2.63
C ARG A 52 3.22 7.74 2.59
N GLU A 53 4.14 8.37 1.88
CA GLU A 53 4.18 9.83 1.71
C GLU A 53 2.96 10.35 0.96
N LEU A 54 2.65 9.80 -0.21
CA LEU A 54 1.48 10.20 -1.00
C LEU A 54 0.17 10.00 -0.24
N GLY A 55 -0.01 8.86 0.43
CA GLY A 55 -1.18 8.60 1.26
C GLY A 55 -1.29 9.58 2.44
N GLY A 56 -0.17 9.91 3.07
CA GLY A 56 -0.09 10.95 4.10
C GLY A 56 -0.46 12.34 3.58
N MET A 57 0.03 12.71 2.39
CA MET A 57 -0.32 13.98 1.74
C MET A 57 -1.81 14.08 1.44
N LEU A 58 -2.44 13.03 0.91
CA LEU A 58 -3.88 13.00 0.63
C LEU A 58 -4.70 13.12 1.92
N THR A 59 -4.31 12.41 2.98
CA THR A 59 -4.95 12.50 4.30
C THR A 59 -4.86 13.90 4.91
N ASN A 60 -3.69 14.53 4.83
CA ASN A 60 -3.50 15.89 5.33
C ASN A 60 -4.28 16.91 4.48
N GLY A 61 -4.29 16.76 3.16
CA GLY A 61 -5.00 17.68 2.26
C GLY A 61 -6.50 17.70 2.48
N ILE A 62 -7.14 16.54 2.70
CA ILE A 62 -8.57 16.51 3.06
C ILE A 62 -8.82 17.12 4.45
N GLY A 63 -7.90 16.91 5.40
CA GLY A 63 -7.94 17.57 6.70
C GLY A 63 -7.88 19.11 6.57
N ASP A 64 -6.95 19.63 5.78
CA ASP A 64 -6.80 21.06 5.50
C ASP A 64 -8.05 21.68 4.86
N TYR A 65 -8.68 20.95 3.93
CA TYR A 65 -9.95 21.38 3.35
C TYR A 65 -11.09 21.42 4.38
N ARG A 66 -11.24 20.36 5.18
CA ARG A 66 -12.30 20.27 6.21
C ARG A 66 -12.17 21.35 7.29
N GLU A 67 -10.96 21.78 7.57
CA GLU A 67 -10.67 22.85 8.53
C GLU A 67 -10.70 24.26 7.89
N GLY A 68 -11.06 24.39 6.62
CA GLY A 68 -11.18 25.64 5.91
C GLY A 68 -9.84 26.32 5.57
N ARG A 69 -8.72 25.57 5.62
CA ARG A 69 -7.39 26.08 5.22
C ARG A 69 -7.19 26.12 3.69
N LEU A 70 -7.99 25.35 2.97
CA LEU A 70 -8.00 25.34 1.50
C LEU A 70 -9.38 25.69 0.98
N THR A 71 -9.42 26.52 -0.08
CA THR A 71 -10.67 26.75 -0.81
C THR A 71 -11.03 25.55 -1.68
N ALA A 72 -12.30 25.37 -2.04
CA ALA A 72 -12.75 24.28 -2.91
C ALA A 72 -11.99 24.23 -4.26
N PRO A 73 -11.78 25.35 -4.98
CA PRO A 73 -11.01 25.34 -6.23
C PRO A 73 -9.53 24.97 -6.04
N ASP A 74 -8.90 25.45 -4.96
CA ASP A 74 -7.50 25.14 -4.68
C ASP A 74 -7.32 23.68 -4.28
N PHE A 75 -8.24 23.16 -3.46
CA PHE A 75 -8.27 21.76 -3.10
C PHE A 75 -8.42 20.87 -4.33
N ALA A 76 -9.43 21.11 -5.18
CA ALA A 76 -9.67 20.29 -6.38
C ALA A 76 -8.44 20.23 -7.31
N ARG A 77 -7.82 21.39 -7.56
CA ARG A 77 -6.62 21.51 -8.41
C ARG A 77 -5.43 20.74 -7.84
N TRP A 78 -5.28 20.74 -6.53
CA TRP A 78 -4.19 20.06 -5.83
C TRP A 78 -4.46 18.56 -5.68
N PHE A 79 -5.70 18.19 -5.35
CA PHE A 79 -6.09 16.85 -4.92
C PHE A 79 -6.20 15.85 -6.07
N ALA A 80 -6.96 16.17 -7.11
CA ALA A 80 -7.29 15.21 -8.17
C ALA A 80 -6.07 14.60 -8.89
N PRO A 81 -5.03 15.39 -9.29
CA PRO A 81 -3.84 14.79 -9.92
C PRO A 81 -3.07 13.85 -8.97
N ARG A 82 -3.00 14.19 -7.68
CA ARG A 82 -2.27 13.39 -6.68
C ARG A 82 -2.99 12.11 -6.36
N LEU A 83 -4.31 12.17 -6.23
CA LEU A 83 -5.13 10.97 -6.04
C LEU A 83 -4.99 10.02 -7.23
N ASN A 84 -5.15 10.52 -8.46
CA ASN A 84 -5.00 9.70 -9.66
C ASN A 84 -3.60 9.07 -9.76
N HIS A 85 -2.56 9.82 -9.41
CA HIS A 85 -1.20 9.30 -9.36
C HIS A 85 -1.08 8.19 -8.30
N PHE A 86 -1.56 8.41 -7.08
CA PHE A 86 -1.52 7.43 -5.99
C PHE A 86 -2.24 6.15 -6.38
N LEU A 87 -3.51 6.24 -6.81
CA LEU A 87 -4.33 5.06 -7.14
C LEU A 87 -3.71 4.27 -8.31
N GLY A 88 -3.32 4.94 -9.41
CA GLY A 88 -2.79 4.26 -10.58
C GLY A 88 -1.40 3.64 -10.36
N HIS A 89 -0.54 4.28 -9.56
CA HIS A 89 0.78 3.72 -9.23
C HIS A 89 0.69 2.55 -8.26
N LEU A 90 -0.26 2.58 -7.31
CA LEU A 90 -0.45 1.49 -6.37
C LEU A 90 -1.03 0.25 -7.07
N ASP A 91 -2.03 0.43 -7.93
CA ASP A 91 -2.57 -0.64 -8.75
C ASP A 91 -1.49 -1.29 -9.65
N GLY A 92 -0.70 -0.45 -10.36
CA GLY A 92 0.39 -0.94 -11.20
C GLY A 92 1.51 -1.64 -10.42
N HIS A 93 1.77 -1.25 -9.18
CA HIS A 93 2.75 -1.87 -8.28
C HIS A 93 2.32 -3.28 -7.89
N HIS A 94 1.10 -3.46 -7.38
CA HIS A 94 0.56 -4.77 -7.04
C HIS A 94 0.52 -5.71 -8.26
N ASN A 95 0.12 -5.22 -9.44
CA ASN A 95 0.14 -6.02 -10.66
C ASN A 95 1.54 -6.57 -11.00
N VAL A 96 2.59 -5.76 -10.84
CA VAL A 96 3.97 -6.22 -11.08
C VAL A 96 4.39 -7.26 -10.04
N GLU A 97 3.99 -7.11 -8.80
CA GLU A 97 4.29 -8.07 -7.73
C GLU A 97 3.59 -9.41 -7.96
N ASP A 98 2.31 -9.40 -8.24
CA ASP A 98 1.50 -10.61 -8.44
C ASP A 98 1.96 -11.42 -9.66
N TYR A 99 2.32 -10.73 -10.75
CA TYR A 99 2.66 -11.43 -12.01
C TYR A 99 4.16 -11.70 -12.20
N GLN A 100 5.04 -11.00 -11.49
CA GLN A 100 6.48 -11.13 -11.70
C GLN A 100 7.22 -11.53 -10.43
N TYR A 101 7.10 -10.75 -9.34
CA TYR A 101 7.95 -10.93 -8.17
C TYR A 101 7.49 -12.08 -7.27
N PHE A 102 6.22 -12.14 -6.89
CA PHE A 102 5.74 -13.18 -5.97
C PHE A 102 5.93 -14.60 -6.50
N PRO A 103 5.63 -14.89 -7.80
CA PRO A 103 5.95 -16.20 -8.36
C PRO A 103 7.44 -16.55 -8.34
N ALA A 104 8.31 -15.58 -8.66
CA ALA A 104 9.75 -15.80 -8.65
C ALA A 104 10.27 -16.03 -7.21
N PHE A 105 9.81 -15.25 -6.25
CA PHE A 105 10.19 -15.37 -4.85
C PHE A 105 9.69 -16.67 -4.22
N ALA A 106 8.46 -17.09 -4.52
CA ALA A 106 7.91 -18.36 -4.07
C ALA A 106 8.68 -19.55 -4.64
N LYS A 107 9.14 -19.47 -5.90
CA LYS A 107 10.03 -20.47 -6.52
C LYS A 107 11.38 -20.53 -5.82
N ALA A 108 11.96 -19.38 -5.46
CA ALA A 108 13.25 -19.29 -4.79
C ALA A 108 13.20 -19.75 -3.32
N GLU A 109 12.08 -19.55 -2.62
CA GLU A 109 11.87 -19.97 -1.22
C GLU A 109 10.44 -20.50 -1.01
N PRO A 110 10.19 -21.78 -1.33
CA PRO A 110 8.84 -22.38 -1.25
C PRO A 110 8.21 -22.37 0.16
N ARG A 111 9.02 -22.25 1.22
CA ARG A 111 8.50 -22.14 2.60
C ARG A 111 7.75 -20.85 2.86
N LEU A 112 7.94 -19.83 2.03
CA LEU A 112 7.23 -18.56 2.10
C LEU A 112 6.01 -18.49 1.19
N GLN A 113 5.68 -19.54 0.43
CA GLN A 113 4.54 -19.59 -0.51
C GLN A 113 3.25 -19.05 0.13
N ARG A 114 2.91 -19.53 1.33
CA ARG A 114 1.73 -19.07 2.07
C ARG A 114 1.79 -17.57 2.41
N GLY A 115 2.97 -17.00 2.59
CA GLY A 115 3.15 -15.57 2.81
C GLY A 115 2.75 -14.77 1.58
N PHE A 116 3.19 -15.19 0.39
CA PHE A 116 2.82 -14.56 -0.87
C PHE A 116 1.32 -14.71 -1.16
N GLU A 117 0.70 -15.84 -0.83
CA GLU A 117 -0.76 -16.03 -0.93
C GLU A 117 -1.55 -15.08 -0.01
N ILE A 118 -1.03 -14.75 1.17
CA ILE A 118 -1.61 -13.75 2.07
C ILE A 118 -1.49 -12.34 1.46
N LEU A 119 -0.33 -11.99 0.92
CA LEU A 119 -0.11 -10.67 0.30
C LEU A 119 -0.96 -10.48 -0.97
N ASP A 120 -1.08 -11.50 -1.81
CA ASP A 120 -1.97 -11.52 -2.98
C ASP A 120 -3.45 -11.32 -2.58
N ALA A 121 -3.90 -11.99 -1.52
CA ALA A 121 -5.24 -11.77 -0.98
C ALA A 121 -5.44 -10.34 -0.41
N ASP A 122 -4.39 -9.75 0.17
CA ASP A 122 -4.40 -8.35 0.59
C ASP A 122 -4.51 -7.40 -0.61
N HIS A 123 -3.83 -7.70 -1.74
CA HIS A 123 -3.93 -6.91 -2.98
C HIS A 123 -5.38 -6.85 -3.49
N HIS A 124 -6.09 -7.97 -3.50
CA HIS A 124 -7.51 -8.00 -3.86
C HIS A 124 -8.35 -7.10 -2.95
N THR A 125 -8.11 -7.17 -1.64
CA THR A 125 -8.80 -6.35 -0.64
C THR A 125 -8.50 -4.85 -0.80
N ILE A 126 -7.24 -4.51 -1.06
CA ILE A 126 -6.79 -3.13 -1.28
C ILE A 126 -7.34 -2.62 -2.60
N HIS A 127 -7.38 -3.43 -3.67
CA HIS A 127 -7.97 -3.04 -4.96
C HIS A 127 -9.44 -2.64 -4.81
N GLU A 128 -10.26 -3.43 -4.11
CA GLU A 128 -11.63 -3.02 -3.76
C GLU A 128 -11.65 -1.69 -2.97
N GLY A 129 -10.64 -1.47 -2.11
CA GLY A 129 -10.46 -0.21 -1.38
C GLY A 129 -10.12 0.97 -2.30
N LEU A 130 -9.29 0.76 -3.33
CA LEU A 130 -8.97 1.77 -4.35
C LEU A 130 -10.22 2.20 -5.12
N GLU A 131 -11.06 1.24 -5.52
CA GLU A 131 -12.31 1.52 -6.22
C GLU A 131 -13.26 2.35 -5.35
N ARG A 132 -13.50 1.94 -4.09
CA ARG A 132 -14.35 2.72 -3.17
C ARG A 132 -13.79 4.11 -2.89
N ASN A 133 -12.47 4.25 -2.74
CA ASN A 133 -11.82 5.54 -2.55
C ASN A 133 -12.00 6.46 -3.76
N ALA A 134 -11.84 5.92 -4.98
CA ALA A 134 -12.09 6.66 -6.22
C ALA A 134 -13.55 7.11 -6.35
N GLU A 135 -14.50 6.24 -6.03
CA GLU A 135 -15.94 6.57 -6.03
C GLU A 135 -16.28 7.68 -5.04
N ALA A 136 -15.79 7.57 -3.79
CA ALA A 136 -15.99 8.57 -2.75
C ALA A 136 -15.35 9.92 -3.12
N ALA A 137 -14.13 9.91 -3.68
CA ALA A 137 -13.47 11.10 -4.17
C ALA A 137 -14.24 11.78 -5.32
N ASN A 138 -14.72 11.00 -6.28
CA ASN A 138 -15.53 11.52 -7.38
C ASN A 138 -16.85 12.11 -6.88
N ALA A 139 -17.51 11.45 -5.92
CA ALA A 139 -18.72 11.97 -5.28
C ALA A 139 -18.43 13.30 -4.58
N PHE A 140 -17.33 13.38 -3.82
CA PHE A 140 -16.91 14.60 -3.13
C PHE A 140 -16.59 15.74 -4.12
N ILE A 141 -15.79 15.50 -5.14
CA ILE A 141 -15.42 16.53 -6.14
C ILE A 141 -16.64 17.15 -6.80
N ARG A 142 -17.68 16.35 -7.08
CA ARG A 142 -18.94 16.87 -7.67
C ARG A 142 -19.68 17.82 -6.74
N THR A 143 -19.53 17.72 -5.43
CA THR A 143 -20.20 18.61 -4.46
C THR A 143 -19.50 19.95 -4.28
N LEU A 144 -18.28 20.15 -4.83
CA LEU A 144 -17.49 21.36 -4.61
C LEU A 144 -18.15 22.64 -5.17
N GLU A 145 -19.14 22.51 -6.05
CA GLU A 145 -19.98 23.61 -6.58
C GLU A 145 -21.36 23.67 -5.88
N GLU A 146 -21.63 22.83 -4.89
CA GLU A 146 -22.91 22.77 -4.18
C GLU A 146 -22.87 23.55 -2.86
N SER A 147 -23.89 23.36 -2.00
CA SER A 147 -23.94 23.99 -0.67
C SER A 147 -22.84 23.48 0.27
N GLU A 148 -22.41 24.33 1.22
CA GLU A 148 -21.38 24.00 2.20
C GLU A 148 -21.70 22.72 3.00
N ASP A 149 -22.96 22.50 3.35
CA ASP A 149 -23.39 21.29 4.08
C ASP A 149 -23.16 20.01 3.25
N ARG A 150 -23.44 20.07 1.93
CA ARG A 150 -23.18 18.93 1.03
C ARG A 150 -21.70 18.69 0.82
N GLN A 151 -20.93 19.74 0.65
CA GLN A 151 -19.46 19.64 0.56
C GLN A 151 -18.88 18.98 1.81
N ARG A 152 -19.31 19.44 2.99
CA ARG A 152 -18.84 18.92 4.28
C ARG A 152 -19.18 17.45 4.46
N PHE A 153 -20.42 17.05 4.18
CA PHE A 153 -20.83 15.65 4.29
C PHE A 153 -20.05 14.73 3.34
N ALA A 154 -19.87 15.15 2.10
CA ALA A 154 -19.10 14.38 1.12
C ALA A 154 -17.60 14.33 1.44
N ALA A 155 -17.03 15.41 2.00
CA ALA A 155 -15.66 15.45 2.48
C ALA A 155 -15.43 14.48 3.65
N ASP A 156 -16.37 14.39 4.59
CA ASP A 156 -16.32 13.45 5.71
C ASP A 156 -16.37 12.01 5.20
N ALA A 157 -17.29 11.69 4.30
CA ALA A 157 -17.40 10.35 3.69
C ALA A 157 -16.11 9.94 2.95
N TYR A 158 -15.52 10.86 2.17
CA TYR A 158 -14.24 10.61 1.53
C TYR A 158 -13.11 10.41 2.55
N ALA A 159 -13.03 11.23 3.58
CA ALA A 159 -12.01 11.12 4.64
C ALA A 159 -12.05 9.76 5.34
N ASP A 160 -13.24 9.22 5.57
CA ASP A 160 -13.43 7.90 6.18
C ASP A 160 -12.93 6.78 5.26
N GLU A 161 -13.30 6.78 3.98
CA GLU A 161 -12.80 5.78 3.00
C GLU A 161 -11.29 5.89 2.79
N ASN A 162 -10.75 7.11 2.70
CA ASN A 162 -9.31 7.31 2.60
C ASN A 162 -8.57 6.78 3.83
N SER A 163 -9.08 7.04 5.03
CA SER A 163 -8.47 6.56 6.27
C SER A 163 -8.44 5.05 6.34
N ARG A 164 -9.51 4.38 5.89
CA ARG A 164 -9.60 2.92 5.80
C ARG A 164 -8.58 2.35 4.82
N LEU A 165 -8.51 2.90 3.60
CA LEU A 165 -7.54 2.48 2.58
C LEU A 165 -6.10 2.64 3.08
N ILE A 166 -5.77 3.79 3.66
CA ILE A 166 -4.41 4.05 4.18
C ILE A 166 -4.06 3.13 5.36
N ALA A 167 -5.03 2.76 6.20
CA ALA A 167 -4.79 1.79 7.28
C ALA A 167 -4.49 0.39 6.73
N MET A 168 -5.27 -0.08 5.74
CA MET A 168 -5.02 -1.35 5.05
C MET A 168 -3.64 -1.37 4.39
N LEU A 169 -3.33 -0.32 3.63
CA LEU A 169 -2.05 -0.19 2.94
C LEU A 169 -0.86 -0.20 3.91
N LYS A 170 -0.93 0.55 5.00
CA LYS A 170 0.14 0.56 6.02
C LYS A 170 0.40 -0.82 6.61
N ARG A 171 -0.65 -1.60 6.86
CA ARG A 171 -0.49 -2.96 7.38
C ARG A 171 0.12 -3.88 6.34
N HIS A 172 -0.41 -3.86 5.13
CA HIS A 172 0.07 -4.64 4.01
C HIS A 172 1.56 -4.38 3.71
N LEU A 173 1.95 -3.12 3.49
CA LEU A 173 3.34 -2.76 3.23
C LEU A 173 4.30 -3.19 4.35
N ALA A 174 3.85 -3.18 5.62
CA ALA A 174 4.67 -3.63 6.72
C ALA A 174 4.86 -5.15 6.71
N ASP A 175 3.82 -5.93 6.41
CA ASP A 175 3.88 -7.38 6.33
C ASP A 175 4.71 -7.83 5.13
N GLU A 176 4.54 -7.16 4.00
CA GLU A 176 5.30 -7.41 2.79
C GLU A 176 6.79 -7.15 3.00
N GLU A 177 7.17 -6.02 3.60
CA GLU A 177 8.56 -5.75 3.95
C GLU A 177 9.14 -6.80 4.88
N ASP A 178 8.37 -7.27 5.87
CA ASP A 178 8.82 -8.32 6.80
C ASP A 178 9.01 -9.69 6.13
N LEU A 179 8.34 -9.94 5.00
CA LEU A 179 8.51 -11.16 4.21
C LEU A 179 9.64 -11.02 3.18
N ILE A 180 9.62 -9.95 2.40
CA ILE A 180 10.42 -9.79 1.17
C ILE A 180 11.82 -9.26 1.46
N ILE A 181 11.96 -8.23 2.29
CA ILE A 181 13.30 -7.68 2.55
C ILE A 181 14.23 -8.72 3.17
N PRO A 182 13.84 -9.47 4.22
CA PRO A 182 14.67 -10.55 4.73
C PRO A 182 15.00 -11.64 3.71
N LEU A 183 14.09 -11.96 2.80
CA LEU A 183 14.35 -12.91 1.71
C LEU A 183 15.43 -12.38 0.76
N ILE A 184 15.35 -11.12 0.36
CA ILE A 184 16.36 -10.48 -0.49
C ILE A 184 17.71 -10.43 0.23
N LEU A 185 17.73 -10.10 1.51
CA LEU A 185 18.96 -10.07 2.29
C LEU A 185 19.61 -11.46 2.38
N ASP A 186 18.80 -12.51 2.50
CA ASP A 186 19.27 -13.90 2.60
C ASP A 186 19.83 -14.43 1.27
N ARG A 187 19.16 -14.16 0.16
CA ARG A 187 19.44 -14.75 -1.17
C ARG A 187 20.25 -13.86 -2.09
N GLY A 188 20.11 -12.54 -1.96
CA GLY A 188 20.61 -11.55 -2.90
C GLY A 188 19.80 -11.48 -4.20
N ASP A 189 19.88 -10.34 -4.88
CA ASP A 189 19.07 -10.01 -6.08
C ASP A 189 19.17 -11.07 -7.18
N ARG A 190 20.39 -11.55 -7.47
CA ARG A 190 20.64 -12.49 -8.57
C ARG A 190 19.94 -13.83 -8.43
N ALA A 191 19.74 -14.29 -7.19
CA ALA A 191 19.07 -15.56 -6.94
C ALA A 191 17.53 -15.46 -7.03
N LEU A 192 17.00 -14.23 -7.00
CA LEU A 192 15.56 -13.95 -6.97
C LEU A 192 15.01 -13.45 -8.32
N VAL A 193 15.87 -12.87 -9.16
CA VAL A 193 15.49 -12.21 -10.43
C VAL A 193 16.24 -12.85 -11.63
N ALA A 194 16.93 -13.99 -11.43
CA ALA A 194 17.59 -14.67 -12.54
C ALA A 194 16.53 -15.16 -13.54
N ASP A 195 16.59 -14.62 -14.76
CA ASP A 195 15.81 -15.09 -15.89
C ASP A 195 16.09 -16.59 -16.09
N ASP A 196 15.03 -17.39 -16.29
CA ASP A 196 15.17 -18.75 -16.81
C ASP A 196 15.68 -18.63 -18.27
N ASP A 197 16.99 -18.92 -18.50
CA ASP A 197 17.56 -19.14 -19.81
C ASP A 197 16.99 -20.40 -20.45
#